data_61f92820fe440abae393fde413311914
#
_entry.id   61f92820fe440abae393fde413311914
#
_cell.length_a   1.000
_cell.length_b   1.000
_cell.length_c   1.000
_cell.angle_alpha   90.00
_cell.angle_beta   90.00
_cell.angle_gamma   90.00
#
_symmetry.space_group_name_H-M   'P 1'
#
loop_
_entity.id
_entity.type
_entity.pdbx_description
1 polymer ?
#
loop_
_entity_poly.entity_id
_entity_poly.type
_entity_poly.pdbx_seq_one_letter_code
_entity_poly.pdbx_strand_id
1 'polypeptide(L)'
;MNKRTQSREVTGVARKSAASAKPARQAASSVHVVPASSKARRKELEKGENLEGLSKEEKRARKAKQRAHEDRIYTVSNILLKQDEDYTKRRRIWWAVLAIGMVLVVAIWASLYFAPGGTVSSPVQMVGIVLSYVIILGDFIYDFARIRPLRNMYRAQAEGMSENKLNALIERAAAEEDKKDSKKK
;
A
#
# COMPACT_ATOMS: atom_id res chain seq x y z
N MET A 1 18.50 55.97 -8.04
CA MET A 1 18.33 54.49 -8.06
C MET A 1 18.75 53.94 -6.71
N ASN A 2 17.92 53.05 -6.15
CA ASN A 2 18.16 52.50 -4.82
C ASN A 2 19.25 51.40 -4.90
N LYS A 3 20.25 51.45 -4.00
CA LYS A 3 21.37 50.48 -3.93
C LYS A 3 20.88 48.99 -3.96
N ARG A 4 19.70 48.75 -3.43
CA ARG A 4 19.07 47.45 -3.43
C ARG A 4 18.69 46.96 -4.83
N THR A 5 18.33 47.87 -5.73
CA THR A 5 17.98 47.56 -7.12
C THR A 5 19.23 47.27 -7.95
N GLN A 6 20.30 48.06 -7.68
CA GLN A 6 21.58 47.82 -8.36
C GLN A 6 22.23 46.50 -7.98
N SER A 7 22.21 46.11 -6.70
CA SER A 7 22.74 44.80 -6.29
C SER A 7 21.95 43.63 -6.89
N ARG A 8 20.64 43.80 -7.13
CA ARG A 8 19.81 42.82 -7.81
C ARG A 8 20.13 42.65 -9.28
N GLU A 9 20.54 43.77 -9.93
CA GLU A 9 20.94 43.73 -11.34
C GLU A 9 22.32 43.13 -11.54
N VAL A 10 23.26 43.43 -10.66
CA VAL A 10 24.66 42.99 -10.75
C VAL A 10 24.81 41.52 -10.38
N THR A 11 24.13 41.03 -9.35
CA THR A 11 24.28 39.63 -8.90
C THR A 11 23.40 38.66 -9.66
N GLY A 12 22.35 39.10 -10.37
CA GLY A 12 21.43 38.28 -11.11
C GLY A 12 20.67 37.20 -10.27
N VAL A 13 21.15 36.92 -9.07
CA VAL A 13 20.63 35.92 -8.17
C VAL A 13 19.24 36.27 -7.66
N ALA A 14 19.00 37.50 -7.30
CA ALA A 14 17.70 37.94 -6.82
C ALA A 14 16.65 38.02 -7.95
N ARG A 15 17.05 38.28 -9.19
CA ARG A 15 16.19 38.22 -10.38
C ARG A 15 15.82 36.81 -10.74
N LYS A 16 16.80 35.89 -10.75
CA LYS A 16 16.54 34.48 -11.02
C LYS A 16 15.63 33.88 -9.97
N SER A 17 15.81 34.17 -8.70
CA SER A 17 14.96 33.64 -7.65
C SER A 17 13.55 34.26 -7.65
N ALA A 18 13.40 35.56 -8.00
CA ALA A 18 12.09 36.20 -8.01
C ALA A 18 11.29 35.97 -9.30
N ALA A 19 11.96 35.97 -10.46
CA ALA A 19 11.29 35.86 -11.75
C ALA A 19 11.15 34.43 -12.25
N SER A 20 12.14 33.57 -12.04
CA SER A 20 12.09 32.18 -12.48
C SER A 20 11.46 31.23 -11.47
N ALA A 21 11.45 31.58 -10.19
CA ALA A 21 10.81 30.75 -9.17
C ALA A 21 9.27 30.85 -9.13
N LYS A 22 8.69 31.99 -9.59
CA LYS A 22 7.24 32.15 -9.65
C LYS A 22 6.55 31.16 -10.59
N PRO A 23 6.99 30.98 -11.84
CA PRO A 23 6.41 29.98 -12.72
C PRO A 23 6.57 28.54 -12.20
N ALA A 24 7.74 28.22 -11.64
CA ALA A 24 7.98 26.90 -11.05
C ALA A 24 7.11 26.65 -9.82
N ARG A 25 6.88 27.64 -8.98
CA ARG A 25 5.97 27.55 -7.83
C ARG A 25 4.50 27.45 -8.26
N GLN A 26 4.10 28.16 -9.29
CA GLN A 26 2.76 28.04 -9.87
C GLN A 26 2.54 26.67 -10.51
N ALA A 27 3.51 26.18 -11.26
CA ALA A 27 3.46 24.82 -11.80
C ALA A 27 3.45 23.75 -10.70
N ALA A 28 4.26 23.92 -9.66
CA ALA A 28 4.27 23.02 -8.51
C ALA A 28 2.99 23.08 -7.68
N SER A 29 2.34 24.24 -7.59
CA SER A 29 1.05 24.40 -6.90
C SER A 29 -0.13 23.85 -7.70
N SER A 30 -0.01 23.79 -9.02
CA SER A 30 -1.02 23.19 -9.90
C SER A 30 -0.90 21.67 -9.99
N VAL A 31 0.28 21.11 -9.68
CA VAL A 31 0.46 19.67 -9.56
C VAL A 31 -0.01 19.22 -8.19
N HIS A 32 -1.27 18.83 -8.10
CA HIS A 32 -1.80 18.18 -6.93
C HIS A 32 -1.20 16.77 -6.86
N VAL A 33 -0.05 16.66 -6.16
CA VAL A 33 0.53 15.35 -5.86
C VAL A 33 -0.41 14.65 -4.90
N VAL A 34 -1.21 13.76 -5.44
CA VAL A 34 -2.08 12.90 -4.62
C VAL A 34 -1.18 11.97 -3.83
N PRO A 35 -1.17 12.04 -2.48
CA PRO A 35 -0.32 11.18 -1.68
C PRO A 35 -0.63 9.71 -1.97
N ALA A 36 0.40 8.92 -2.20
CA ALA A 36 0.28 7.50 -2.54
C ALA A 36 -0.32 6.65 -1.42
N SER A 37 -0.35 7.15 -0.17
CA SER A 37 -0.92 6.44 0.97
C SER A 37 -2.19 7.11 1.49
N SER A 38 -3.21 6.31 1.79
CA SER A 38 -4.45 6.78 2.44
C SER A 38 -4.20 7.52 3.76
N LYS A 39 -3.11 7.20 4.46
CA LYS A 39 -2.70 7.85 5.70
C LYS A 39 -2.21 9.29 5.46
N ALA A 40 -1.52 9.55 4.36
CA ALA A 40 -1.08 10.89 3.99
C ALA A 40 -2.26 11.77 3.53
N ARG A 41 -3.18 11.23 2.70
CA ARG A 41 -4.44 11.89 2.34
C ARG A 41 -5.28 12.27 3.56
N ARG A 42 -5.38 11.35 4.51
CA ARG A 42 -6.11 11.58 5.75
C ARG A 42 -5.49 12.72 6.57
N LYS A 43 -4.15 12.78 6.65
CA LYS A 43 -3.45 13.88 7.33
C LYS A 43 -3.65 15.22 6.62
N GLU A 44 -3.75 15.25 5.31
CA GLU A 44 -4.02 16.47 4.55
C GLU A 44 -5.47 16.95 4.75
N LEU A 45 -6.42 16.06 4.74
CA LEU A 45 -7.82 16.37 5.04
C LEU A 45 -8.00 16.83 6.50
N GLU A 46 -7.30 16.21 7.44
CA GLU A 46 -7.31 16.61 8.86
C GLU A 46 -6.64 17.98 9.09
N LYS A 47 -5.63 18.36 8.30
CA LYS A 47 -4.98 19.68 8.38
C LYS A 47 -5.83 20.81 7.80
N GLY A 48 -6.71 20.53 6.85
CA GLY A 48 -7.60 21.53 6.24
C GLY A 48 -8.82 21.88 7.07
N GLU A 49 -9.19 21.05 8.07
CA GLU A 49 -10.34 21.26 8.92
C GLU A 49 -9.93 21.72 10.31
N ASN A 50 -10.42 22.89 10.72
CA ASN A 50 -10.20 23.40 12.08
C ASN A 50 -11.02 22.56 13.08
N LEU A 51 -10.36 21.59 13.71
CA LEU A 51 -10.99 20.66 14.65
C LEU A 51 -11.06 21.22 16.09
N GLU A 52 -10.50 22.41 16.33
CA GLU A 52 -10.36 22.95 17.69
C GLU A 52 -11.72 23.33 18.34
N GLY A 53 -12.73 23.67 17.53
CA GLY A 53 -14.06 24.07 18.02
C GLY A 53 -15.09 22.95 18.17
N LEU A 54 -14.76 21.70 17.80
CA LEU A 54 -15.72 20.60 17.79
C LEU A 54 -15.81 19.87 19.15
N SER A 55 -17.04 19.54 19.54
CA SER A 55 -17.30 18.73 20.72
C SER A 55 -16.66 17.33 20.60
N LYS A 56 -16.44 16.67 21.72
CA LYS A 56 -15.86 15.31 21.76
C LYS A 56 -16.73 14.29 21.00
N GLU A 57 -18.05 14.49 21.02
CA GLU A 57 -19.00 13.63 20.32
C GLU A 57 -18.98 13.84 18.81
N GLU A 58 -18.92 15.07 18.35
CA GLU A 58 -18.80 15.39 16.93
C GLU A 58 -17.47 14.86 16.34
N LYS A 59 -16.38 14.96 17.10
CA LYS A 59 -15.09 14.36 16.70
C LYS A 59 -15.20 12.82 16.56
N ARG A 60 -15.94 12.17 17.45
CA ARG A 60 -16.19 10.72 17.37
C ARG A 60 -17.07 10.37 16.18
N ALA A 61 -18.15 11.12 15.96
CA ALA A 61 -19.05 10.90 14.83
C ALA A 61 -18.35 11.09 13.47
N ARG A 62 -17.50 12.12 13.35
CA ARG A 62 -16.69 12.32 12.14
C ARG A 62 -15.70 11.18 11.92
N LYS A 63 -14.98 10.75 12.96
CA LYS A 63 -14.08 9.61 12.87
C LYS A 63 -14.81 8.32 12.47
N ALA A 64 -16.03 8.12 12.98
CA ALA A 64 -16.84 6.96 12.60
C ALA A 64 -17.23 7.01 11.12
N LYS A 65 -17.65 8.17 10.61
CA LYS A 65 -17.95 8.35 9.18
C LYS A 65 -16.73 8.13 8.30
N GLN A 66 -15.56 8.65 8.69
CA GLN A 66 -14.32 8.44 7.94
C GLN A 66 -13.92 6.97 7.91
N ARG A 67 -14.01 6.27 9.04
CA ARG A 67 -13.75 4.82 9.09
C ARG A 67 -14.72 4.05 8.20
N ALA A 68 -16.00 4.34 8.28
CA ALA A 68 -17.01 3.69 7.45
C ALA A 68 -16.72 3.91 5.94
N HIS A 69 -16.27 5.09 5.56
CA HIS A 69 -15.85 5.36 4.18
C HIS A 69 -14.57 4.60 3.79
N GLU A 70 -13.55 4.61 4.66
CA GLU A 70 -12.31 3.84 4.46
C GLU A 70 -12.59 2.33 4.35
N ASP A 71 -13.50 1.80 5.17
CA ASP A 71 -13.89 0.38 5.15
C ASP A 71 -14.58 0.01 3.83
N ARG A 72 -15.44 0.89 3.30
CA ARG A 72 -16.05 0.70 1.97
C ARG A 72 -15.00 0.67 0.86
N ILE A 73 -14.07 1.63 0.86
CA ILE A 73 -12.95 1.67 -0.10
C ILE A 73 -12.14 0.38 0.00
N TYR A 74 -11.82 -0.06 1.21
CA TYR A 74 -11.07 -1.28 1.43
C TYR A 74 -11.82 -2.52 0.91
N THR A 75 -13.12 -2.60 1.17
CA THR A 75 -13.97 -3.70 0.69
C THR A 75 -14.00 -3.75 -0.84
N VAL A 76 -14.26 -2.60 -1.48
CA VAL A 76 -14.30 -2.52 -2.96
C VAL A 76 -12.93 -2.82 -3.55
N SER A 77 -11.84 -2.30 -2.98
CA SER A 77 -10.49 -2.62 -3.46
C SER A 77 -10.19 -4.12 -3.39
N ASN A 78 -10.64 -4.80 -2.35
CA ASN A 78 -10.49 -6.25 -2.22
C ASN A 78 -11.36 -7.03 -3.23
N ILE A 79 -12.56 -6.55 -3.53
CA ILE A 79 -13.44 -7.15 -4.56
C ILE A 79 -12.75 -7.05 -5.92
N LEU A 80 -12.26 -5.87 -6.29
CA LEU A 80 -11.54 -5.66 -7.54
C LEU A 80 -10.26 -6.52 -7.64
N LEU A 81 -9.52 -6.63 -6.54
CA LEU A 81 -8.33 -7.49 -6.47
C LEU A 81 -8.66 -8.97 -6.66
N LYS A 82 -9.77 -9.45 -6.10
CA LYS A 82 -10.21 -10.84 -6.28
C LYS A 82 -10.65 -11.14 -7.72
N GLN A 83 -11.15 -10.15 -8.44
CA GLN A 83 -11.56 -10.26 -9.84
C GLN A 83 -10.36 -10.25 -10.80
N ASP A 84 -9.22 -9.72 -10.39
CA ASP A 84 -8.01 -9.68 -11.20
C ASP A 84 -7.30 -11.05 -11.20
N GLU A 85 -7.26 -11.68 -12.37
CA GLU A 85 -6.58 -12.96 -12.56
C GLU A 85 -5.07 -12.87 -12.33
N ASP A 86 -4.45 -11.76 -12.71
CA ASP A 86 -3.02 -11.56 -12.54
C ASP A 86 -2.64 -11.47 -11.06
N TYR A 87 -3.46 -10.78 -10.26
CA TYR A 87 -3.28 -10.73 -8.83
C TYR A 87 -3.44 -12.10 -8.18
N THR A 88 -4.47 -12.85 -8.56
CA THR A 88 -4.72 -14.19 -7.99
C THR A 88 -3.63 -15.18 -8.35
N LYS A 89 -3.10 -15.15 -9.59
CA LYS A 89 -1.96 -15.97 -10.03
C LYS A 89 -0.69 -15.64 -9.24
N ARG A 90 -0.34 -14.35 -9.15
CA ARG A 90 0.84 -13.88 -8.40
C ARG A 90 0.74 -14.23 -6.92
N ARG A 91 -0.43 -14.09 -6.33
CA ARG A 91 -0.65 -14.45 -4.93
C ARG A 91 -0.54 -15.95 -4.67
N ARG A 92 -0.98 -16.80 -5.61
CA ARG A 92 -0.78 -18.26 -5.51
C ARG A 92 0.69 -18.63 -5.58
N ILE A 93 1.46 -18.02 -6.49
CA ILE A 93 2.91 -18.22 -6.59
C ILE A 93 3.57 -17.82 -5.28
N TRP A 94 3.23 -16.66 -4.74
CA TRP A 94 3.75 -16.17 -3.46
C TRP A 94 3.48 -17.17 -2.32
N TRP A 95 2.24 -17.65 -2.18
CA TRP A 95 1.92 -18.66 -1.18
C TRP A 95 2.68 -19.97 -1.36
N ALA A 96 2.88 -20.41 -2.61
CA ALA A 96 3.62 -21.63 -2.90
C ALA A 96 5.10 -21.49 -2.52
N VAL A 97 5.74 -20.39 -2.87
CA VAL A 97 7.14 -20.11 -2.52
C VAL A 97 7.32 -20.00 -1.00
N LEU A 98 6.43 -19.27 -0.33
CA LEU A 98 6.42 -19.18 1.13
C LEU A 98 6.28 -20.56 1.79
N ALA A 99 5.35 -21.39 1.32
CA ALA A 99 5.14 -22.73 1.83
C ALA A 99 6.39 -23.61 1.64
N ILE A 100 7.05 -23.55 0.49
CA ILE A 100 8.31 -24.25 0.24
C ILE A 100 9.40 -23.80 1.24
N GLY A 101 9.57 -22.50 1.42
CA GLY A 101 10.51 -21.96 2.39
C GLY A 101 10.24 -22.45 3.81
N MET A 102 8.98 -22.43 4.23
CA MET A 102 8.58 -22.93 5.56
C MET A 102 8.80 -24.42 5.72
N VAL A 103 8.49 -25.23 4.71
CA VAL A 103 8.74 -26.69 4.75
C VAL A 103 10.23 -26.98 4.87
N LEU A 104 11.08 -26.24 4.17
CA LEU A 104 12.54 -26.39 4.29
C LEU A 104 13.03 -26.07 5.71
N VAL A 105 12.54 -24.99 6.32
CA VAL A 105 12.87 -24.65 7.72
C VAL A 105 12.48 -25.78 8.67
N VAL A 106 11.26 -26.29 8.54
CA VAL A 106 10.76 -27.39 9.39
C VAL A 106 11.57 -28.67 9.17
N ALA A 107 11.92 -28.99 7.92
CA ALA A 107 12.72 -30.19 7.61
C ALA A 107 14.12 -30.11 8.23
N ILE A 108 14.76 -28.93 8.18
CA ILE A 108 16.07 -28.72 8.82
C ILE A 108 15.95 -28.85 10.34
N TRP A 109 14.94 -28.25 10.93
CA TRP A 109 14.68 -28.37 12.37
C TRP A 109 14.41 -29.83 12.77
N ALA A 110 13.59 -30.55 12.01
CA ALA A 110 13.33 -31.96 12.24
C ALA A 110 14.62 -32.80 12.14
N SER A 111 15.49 -32.52 11.18
CA SER A 111 16.78 -33.23 11.04
C SER A 111 17.71 -33.05 12.25
N LEU A 112 17.65 -31.89 12.91
CA LEU A 112 18.41 -31.64 14.14
C LEU A 112 17.89 -32.44 15.34
N TYR A 113 16.57 -32.62 15.41
CA TYR A 113 15.94 -33.29 16.56
C TYR A 113 15.90 -34.80 16.42
N PHE A 114 15.62 -35.32 15.22
CA PHE A 114 15.38 -36.75 15.02
C PHE A 114 16.60 -37.52 14.54
N ALA A 115 17.66 -36.84 14.12
CA ALA A 115 18.93 -37.45 13.73
C ALA A 115 20.11 -36.91 14.55
N PRO A 116 20.11 -37.07 15.90
CA PRO A 116 21.19 -36.59 16.75
C PRO A 116 22.40 -37.51 16.64
N GLY A 117 23.08 -37.53 15.57
CA GLY A 117 24.23 -38.41 15.33
C GLY A 117 24.87 -38.20 13.97
N GLY A 118 24.49 -37.15 13.28
CA GLY A 118 25.24 -36.66 12.13
C GLY A 118 24.99 -37.35 10.80
N THR A 119 23.78 -37.83 10.55
CA THR A 119 23.39 -38.25 9.18
C THR A 119 23.40 -37.10 8.18
N VAL A 120 23.26 -35.83 8.68
CA VAL A 120 23.41 -34.64 7.85
C VAL A 120 24.63 -33.86 8.36
N SER A 121 25.63 -33.68 7.52
CA SER A 121 26.81 -32.92 7.90
C SER A 121 26.50 -31.48 8.25
N SER A 122 27.16 -30.91 9.27
CA SER A 122 26.97 -29.54 9.69
C SER A 122 27.00 -28.48 8.56
N PRO A 123 27.89 -28.61 7.54
CA PRO A 123 27.86 -27.71 6.38
C PRO A 123 26.57 -27.76 5.57
N VAL A 124 25.97 -28.94 5.40
CA VAL A 124 24.69 -29.09 4.66
C VAL A 124 23.54 -28.41 5.40
N GLN A 125 23.49 -28.53 6.72
CA GLN A 125 22.52 -27.84 7.55
C GLN A 125 22.66 -26.31 7.43
N MET A 126 23.88 -25.78 7.50
CA MET A 126 24.15 -24.35 7.34
C MET A 126 23.68 -23.85 5.98
N VAL A 127 24.02 -24.56 4.90
CA VAL A 127 23.58 -24.22 3.53
C VAL A 127 22.06 -24.25 3.45
N GLY A 128 21.41 -25.25 4.03
CA GLY A 128 19.94 -25.34 4.05
C GLY A 128 19.28 -24.19 4.78
N ILE A 129 19.81 -23.76 5.92
CA ILE A 129 19.33 -22.59 6.66
C ILE A 129 19.45 -21.33 5.81
N VAL A 130 20.64 -21.06 5.25
CA VAL A 130 20.87 -19.89 4.40
C VAL A 130 19.93 -19.88 3.20
N LEU A 131 19.76 -21.02 2.53
CA LEU A 131 18.85 -21.16 1.38
C LEU A 131 17.41 -20.85 1.78
N SER A 132 16.93 -21.34 2.93
CA SER A 132 15.59 -21.06 3.43
C SER A 132 15.37 -19.57 3.66
N TYR A 133 16.34 -18.89 4.26
CA TYR A 133 16.26 -17.44 4.46
C TYR A 133 16.24 -16.67 3.13
N VAL A 134 17.07 -17.07 2.17
CA VAL A 134 17.10 -16.44 0.83
C VAL A 134 15.74 -16.59 0.13
N ILE A 135 15.12 -17.77 0.22
CA ILE A 135 13.79 -18.00 -0.35
C ILE A 135 12.74 -17.11 0.31
N ILE A 136 12.70 -17.06 1.65
CA ILE A 136 11.73 -16.26 2.40
C ILE A 136 11.94 -14.75 2.11
N LEU A 137 13.18 -14.27 2.14
CA LEU A 137 13.48 -12.88 1.82
C LEU A 137 13.13 -12.52 0.37
N GLY A 138 13.43 -13.42 -0.57
CA GLY A 138 13.05 -13.27 -1.97
C GLY A 138 11.54 -13.15 -2.15
N ASP A 139 10.78 -13.92 -1.39
CA ASP A 139 9.32 -13.88 -1.39
C ASP A 139 8.77 -12.55 -0.87
N PHE A 140 9.37 -11.99 0.20
CA PHE A 140 9.02 -10.65 0.68
C PHE A 140 9.34 -9.55 -0.35
N ILE A 141 10.49 -9.65 -1.03
CA ILE A 141 10.85 -8.72 -2.11
C ILE A 141 9.85 -8.82 -3.26
N TYR A 142 9.44 -10.03 -3.62
CA TYR A 142 8.42 -10.26 -4.64
C TYR A 142 7.07 -9.65 -4.25
N ASP A 143 6.61 -9.82 -3.00
CA ASP A 143 5.40 -9.15 -2.49
C ASP A 143 5.50 -7.64 -2.64
N PHE A 144 6.62 -7.08 -2.20
CA PHE A 144 6.85 -5.64 -2.25
C PHE A 144 6.87 -5.09 -3.68
N ALA A 145 7.56 -5.79 -4.61
CA ALA A 145 7.76 -5.32 -5.98
C ALA A 145 6.57 -5.59 -6.91
N ARG A 146 5.81 -6.68 -6.68
CA ARG A 146 4.80 -7.16 -7.62
C ARG A 146 3.37 -7.16 -7.08
N ILE A 147 3.17 -7.44 -5.80
CA ILE A 147 1.83 -7.55 -5.20
C ILE A 147 1.36 -6.21 -4.65
N ARG A 148 2.22 -5.51 -3.91
CA ARG A 148 1.87 -4.19 -3.33
C ARG A 148 1.48 -3.12 -4.34
N PRO A 149 2.15 -2.97 -5.49
CA PRO A 149 1.74 -1.99 -6.50
C PRO A 149 0.31 -2.22 -7.00
N LEU A 150 -0.07 -3.48 -7.23
CA LEU A 150 -1.44 -3.84 -7.63
C LEU A 150 -2.46 -3.46 -6.55
N ARG A 151 -2.18 -3.77 -5.29
CA ARG A 151 -3.04 -3.35 -4.17
C ARG A 151 -3.20 -1.84 -4.11
N ASN A 152 -2.11 -1.09 -4.25
CA ASN A 152 -2.15 0.36 -4.23
C ASN A 152 -2.93 0.93 -5.41
N MET A 153 -2.80 0.33 -6.60
CA MET A 153 -3.53 0.72 -7.80
C MET A 153 -5.05 0.54 -7.60
N TYR A 154 -5.50 -0.64 -7.18
CA TYR A 154 -6.93 -0.90 -6.96
C TYR A 154 -7.50 -0.09 -5.81
N ARG A 155 -6.69 0.18 -4.79
CA ARG A 155 -7.09 1.08 -3.71
C ARG A 155 -7.26 2.51 -4.21
N ALA A 156 -6.32 3.03 -4.99
CA ALA A 156 -6.43 4.35 -5.60
C ALA A 156 -7.63 4.43 -6.55
N GLN A 157 -7.92 3.37 -7.30
CA GLN A 157 -9.09 3.28 -8.14
C GLN A 157 -10.39 3.32 -7.32
N ALA A 158 -10.48 2.57 -6.22
CA ALA A 158 -11.64 2.60 -5.32
C ALA A 158 -11.81 3.98 -4.66
N GLU A 159 -10.72 4.63 -4.24
CA GLU A 159 -10.75 5.99 -3.69
C GLU A 159 -11.24 7.05 -4.70
N GLY A 160 -11.04 6.82 -6.00
CA GLY A 160 -11.54 7.69 -7.07
C GLY A 160 -13.01 7.46 -7.46
N MET A 161 -13.67 6.43 -6.92
CA MET A 161 -15.06 6.11 -7.22
C MET A 161 -16.02 6.94 -6.36
N SER A 162 -17.21 7.24 -6.94
CA SER A 162 -18.29 7.85 -6.17
C SER A 162 -18.91 6.85 -5.18
N GLU A 163 -19.50 7.35 -4.10
CA GLU A 163 -20.14 6.50 -3.07
C GLU A 163 -21.22 5.56 -3.64
N ASN A 164 -21.98 6.04 -4.63
CA ASN A 164 -23.00 5.21 -5.29
C ASN A 164 -22.38 4.03 -6.05
N LYS A 165 -21.23 4.22 -6.70
CA LYS A 165 -20.50 3.14 -7.37
C LYS A 165 -19.90 2.16 -6.38
N LEU A 166 -19.37 2.64 -5.26
CA LEU A 166 -18.84 1.79 -4.19
C LEU A 166 -19.94 0.86 -3.64
N ASN A 167 -21.10 1.43 -3.30
CA ASN A 167 -22.23 0.65 -2.80
C ASN A 167 -22.74 -0.37 -3.82
N ALA A 168 -22.90 0.02 -5.08
CA ALA A 168 -23.33 -0.87 -6.15
C ALA A 168 -22.38 -2.05 -6.38
N LEU A 169 -21.06 -1.86 -6.22
CA LEU A 169 -20.07 -2.93 -6.32
C LEU A 169 -20.14 -3.89 -5.13
N ILE A 170 -20.34 -3.35 -3.92
CA ILE A 170 -20.51 -4.17 -2.71
C ILE A 170 -21.77 -5.04 -2.82
N GLU A 171 -22.90 -4.46 -3.24
CA GLU A 171 -24.15 -5.20 -3.42
C GLU A 171 -24.05 -6.30 -4.48
N ARG A 172 -23.39 -6.01 -5.62
CA ARG A 172 -23.13 -7.02 -6.66
C ARG A 172 -22.27 -8.17 -6.13
N ALA A 173 -21.21 -7.86 -5.40
CA ALA A 173 -20.34 -8.88 -4.83
C ALA A 173 -21.07 -9.74 -3.81
N ALA A 174 -21.91 -9.16 -2.95
CA ALA A 174 -22.73 -9.89 -2.01
C ALA A 174 -23.72 -10.84 -2.74
N ALA A 175 -24.40 -10.34 -3.76
CA ALA A 175 -25.32 -11.16 -4.56
C ALA A 175 -24.62 -12.29 -5.33
N GLU A 176 -23.35 -12.14 -5.70
CA GLU A 176 -22.55 -13.20 -6.32
C GLU A 176 -22.10 -14.25 -5.29
N GLU A 177 -21.77 -13.85 -4.07
CA GLU A 177 -21.42 -14.77 -2.98
C GLU A 177 -22.63 -15.61 -2.57
N ASP A 178 -23.81 -15.01 -2.41
CA ASP A 178 -25.07 -15.71 -2.11
C ASP A 178 -25.43 -16.74 -3.18
N LYS A 179 -25.22 -16.41 -4.48
CA LYS A 179 -25.43 -17.37 -5.57
C LYS A 179 -24.45 -18.53 -5.58
N LYS A 180 -23.22 -18.32 -5.13
CA LYS A 180 -22.21 -19.38 -5.02
C LYS A 180 -22.53 -20.33 -3.86
N ASP A 181 -22.99 -19.80 -2.74
CA ASP A 181 -23.33 -20.58 -1.57
C ASP A 181 -24.62 -21.40 -1.77
N SER A 182 -25.61 -20.84 -2.50
CA SER A 182 -26.81 -21.59 -2.87
C SER A 182 -26.56 -22.74 -3.86
N LYS A 183 -25.48 -22.67 -4.66
CA LYS A 183 -25.07 -23.76 -5.58
C LYS A 183 -24.23 -24.85 -4.91
N LYS A 184 -23.74 -24.61 -3.71
CA LYS A 184 -22.94 -25.58 -2.95
C LYS A 184 -23.77 -26.43 -1.98
N LYS A 185 -25.00 -26.02 -1.72
CA LYS A 185 -25.99 -26.80 -0.98
C LYS A 185 -26.81 -27.69 -1.93
#